data_78200daf3893430e7335260cb53ce9d6
#
_entry.id   78200daf3893430e7335260cb53ce9d6
#
_cell.length_a   1.000
_cell.length_b   1.000
_cell.length_c   1.000
_cell.angle_alpha   90.00
_cell.angle_beta   90.00
_cell.angle_gamma   90.00
#
_symmetry.space_group_name_H-M   'P 1'
#
loop_
_entity.id
_entity.type
_entity.pdbx_description
1 polymer ?
#
loop_
_entity_poly.entity_id
_entity_poly.type
_entity_poly.pdbx_seq_one_letter_code
_entity_poly.pdbx_strand_id
1 'polypeptide(L)'
;MLILTIRTDKPEAEVGLYQDENQLAYDTWQADRKLSDTVHQRLRTLLESKSYTTQDLEGIAVFKGPGSFTGLRIGITVANALAEGLTIPIVGTEGEDWLQASLKLLGTGKNEQIVLPEYGAPPHITLPKK
;
A
#
# COMPACT_ATOMS: atom_id res chain seq x y z
N MET A 1 -5.41 -16.20 2.23
CA MET A 1 -5.62 -14.94 1.51
C MET A 1 -4.29 -14.40 1.04
N LEU A 2 -4.15 -14.20 -0.25
CA LEU A 2 -2.93 -13.63 -0.81
C LEU A 2 -3.03 -12.12 -0.80
N ILE A 3 -2.11 -11.46 -0.12
CA ILE A 3 -2.18 -10.03 0.16
C ILE A 3 -0.94 -9.31 -0.38
N LEU A 4 -1.16 -8.20 -1.10
CA LEU A 4 -0.08 -7.32 -1.53
C LEU A 4 -0.02 -6.14 -0.57
N THR A 5 1.17 -5.80 -0.09
CA THR A 5 1.37 -4.64 0.79
C THR A 5 2.20 -3.59 0.08
N ILE A 6 1.87 -2.32 0.30
CA ILE A 6 2.54 -1.19 -0.36
C ILE A 6 2.83 -0.11 0.66
N ARG A 7 4.06 0.41 0.65
CA ARG A 7 4.43 1.55 1.47
C ARG A 7 5.34 2.49 0.68
N THR A 8 4.94 3.75 0.57
CA THR A 8 5.65 4.71 -0.29
C THR A 8 5.81 6.09 0.35
N ASP A 9 5.86 6.16 1.68
CA ASP A 9 5.98 7.44 2.37
C ASP A 9 7.40 7.98 2.45
N LYS A 10 8.40 7.17 2.07
CA LYS A 10 9.81 7.52 2.15
C LYS A 10 10.48 7.33 0.80
N PRO A 11 11.68 7.91 0.60
CA PRO A 11 12.40 7.67 -0.65
C PRO A 11 12.62 6.19 -0.93
N GLU A 12 12.79 5.38 0.12
CA GLU A 12 12.83 3.93 -0.04
C GLU A 12 11.39 3.40 -0.01
N ALA A 13 10.95 2.87 -1.14
CA ALA A 13 9.62 2.30 -1.26
C ALA A 13 9.64 0.81 -0.97
N GLU A 14 8.50 0.25 -0.58
CA GLU A 14 8.41 -1.15 -0.17
C GLU A 14 7.15 -1.78 -0.74
N VAL A 15 7.28 -3.02 -1.22
CA VAL A 15 6.14 -3.86 -1.57
C VAL A 15 6.37 -5.23 -0.96
N GLY A 16 5.31 -5.88 -0.51
CA GLY A 16 5.40 -7.19 0.11
C GLY A 16 4.29 -8.10 -0.36
N LEU A 17 4.52 -9.39 -0.28
CA LEU A 17 3.52 -10.40 -0.63
C LEU A 17 3.37 -11.35 0.54
N TYR A 18 2.14 -11.56 0.96
CA TYR A 18 1.82 -12.35 2.15
C TYR A 18 0.73 -13.37 1.86
N GLN A 19 0.87 -14.54 2.47
CA GLN A 19 -0.21 -15.50 2.51
C GLN A 19 -0.73 -15.45 3.94
N ASP A 20 -1.88 -14.81 4.13
CA ASP A 20 -2.40 -14.46 5.45
C ASP A 20 -1.36 -13.61 6.19
N GLU A 21 -0.78 -14.08 7.28
CA GLU A 21 0.23 -13.31 8.00
C GLU A 21 1.65 -13.78 7.70
N ASN A 22 1.83 -14.72 6.78
CA ASN A 22 3.15 -15.26 6.46
C ASN A 22 3.75 -14.54 5.26
N GLN A 23 4.93 -13.97 5.45
CA GLN A 23 5.61 -13.26 4.38
C GLN A 23 6.17 -14.25 3.35
N LEU A 24 5.76 -14.07 2.10
CA LEU A 24 6.28 -14.87 1.00
C LEU A 24 7.44 -14.19 0.30
N ALA A 25 7.37 -12.86 0.15
CA ALA A 25 8.40 -12.09 -0.52
C ALA A 25 8.29 -10.62 -0.10
N TYR A 26 9.40 -9.90 -0.20
CA TYR A 26 9.44 -8.49 0.16
C TYR A 26 10.51 -7.80 -0.68
N ASP A 27 10.22 -6.58 -1.14
CA ASP A 27 11.16 -5.83 -1.96
C ASP A 27 11.18 -4.38 -1.50
N THR A 28 12.38 -3.81 -1.40
CA THR A 28 12.55 -2.39 -1.13
C THR A 28 13.49 -1.82 -2.17
N TRP A 29 13.27 -0.56 -2.55
CA TRP A 29 14.14 0.09 -3.53
C TRP A 29 14.10 1.60 -3.35
N GLN A 30 15.18 2.26 -3.82
CA GLN A 30 15.23 3.72 -3.78
C GLN A 30 14.46 4.25 -4.97
N ALA A 31 13.23 4.66 -4.75
CA ALA A 31 12.36 5.09 -5.82
C ALA A 31 12.54 6.57 -6.16
N ASP A 32 12.70 7.39 -5.14
CA ASP A 32 12.88 8.83 -5.30
C ASP A 32 11.84 9.41 -6.27
N ARG A 33 12.26 10.08 -7.33
CA ARG A 33 11.36 10.69 -8.28
C ARG A 33 10.74 9.71 -9.25
N LYS A 34 11.22 8.47 -9.25
CA LYS A 34 10.74 7.46 -10.20
C LYS A 34 9.70 6.53 -9.60
N LEU A 35 9.13 6.91 -8.47
CA LEU A 35 8.20 6.02 -7.77
C LEU A 35 7.04 5.60 -8.66
N SER A 36 6.38 6.56 -9.32
CA SER A 36 5.22 6.23 -10.15
C SER A 36 5.59 5.35 -11.34
N ASP A 37 6.84 5.43 -11.80
CA ASP A 37 7.30 4.62 -12.93
C ASP A 37 7.71 3.23 -12.50
N THR A 38 8.16 3.07 -11.25
CA THR A 38 8.78 1.80 -10.83
C THR A 38 7.87 0.92 -9.98
N VAL A 39 6.87 1.49 -9.30
CA VAL A 39 6.06 0.72 -8.36
C VAL A 39 5.34 -0.45 -9.05
N HIS A 40 4.77 -0.23 -10.22
CA HIS A 40 4.06 -1.29 -10.94
C HIS A 40 5.00 -2.42 -11.36
N GLN A 41 6.18 -2.05 -11.85
CA GLN A 41 7.16 -3.04 -12.26
C GLN A 41 7.63 -3.86 -11.05
N ARG A 42 7.87 -3.19 -9.91
CA ARG A 42 8.36 -3.88 -8.72
C ARG A 42 7.34 -4.85 -8.15
N LEU A 43 6.07 -4.43 -8.08
CA LEU A 43 5.05 -5.33 -7.54
C LEU A 43 4.81 -6.51 -8.49
N ARG A 44 4.90 -6.30 -9.80
CA ARG A 44 4.75 -7.38 -10.75
C ARG A 44 5.90 -8.37 -10.64
N THR A 45 7.13 -7.88 -10.55
CA THR A 45 8.31 -8.73 -10.37
C THR A 45 8.20 -9.55 -9.08
N LEU A 46 7.71 -8.92 -8.01
CA LEU A 46 7.54 -9.62 -6.74
C LEU A 46 6.55 -10.78 -6.88
N LEU A 47 5.41 -10.54 -7.52
CA LEU A 47 4.42 -11.58 -7.75
C LEU A 47 4.97 -12.70 -8.61
N GLU A 48 5.66 -12.35 -9.70
CA GLU A 48 6.21 -13.35 -10.62
C GLU A 48 7.27 -14.20 -9.94
N SER A 49 8.00 -13.64 -8.98
CA SER A 49 9.03 -14.41 -8.26
C SER A 49 8.43 -15.58 -7.50
N LYS A 50 7.14 -15.56 -7.22
CA LYS A 50 6.43 -16.63 -6.52
C LYS A 50 5.38 -17.28 -7.42
N SER A 51 5.48 -17.06 -8.73
CA SER A 51 4.56 -17.64 -9.72
C SER A 51 3.13 -17.17 -9.59
N TYR A 52 2.94 -15.92 -9.14
CA TYR A 52 1.63 -15.30 -9.06
C TYR A 52 1.50 -14.16 -10.06
N THR A 53 0.25 -13.77 -10.32
CA THR A 53 -0.07 -12.57 -11.09
C THR A 53 -0.98 -11.70 -10.25
N THR A 54 -1.28 -10.48 -10.72
CA THR A 54 -2.19 -9.61 -9.98
C THR A 54 -3.58 -10.23 -9.82
N GLN A 55 -3.98 -11.08 -10.76
CA GLN A 55 -5.29 -11.75 -10.69
C GLN A 55 -5.41 -12.71 -9.50
N ASP A 56 -4.28 -13.13 -8.96
CA ASP A 56 -4.27 -14.03 -7.81
C ASP A 56 -4.45 -13.30 -6.48
N LEU A 57 -4.34 -11.97 -6.48
CA LEU A 57 -4.43 -11.19 -5.25
C LEU A 57 -5.83 -11.22 -4.67
N GLU A 58 -5.91 -11.31 -3.36
CA GLU A 58 -7.18 -11.37 -2.65
C GLU A 58 -7.37 -10.24 -1.66
N GLY A 59 -6.35 -9.44 -1.42
CA GLY A 59 -6.43 -8.29 -0.54
C GLY A 59 -5.26 -7.35 -0.76
N ILE A 60 -5.46 -6.07 -0.43
CA ILE A 60 -4.42 -5.04 -0.55
C ILE A 60 -4.29 -4.35 0.80
N ALA A 61 -3.06 -4.18 1.26
CA ALA A 61 -2.76 -3.40 2.46
C ALA A 61 -1.83 -2.27 2.06
N VAL A 62 -2.13 -1.04 2.47
CA VAL A 62 -1.30 0.10 2.13
C VAL A 62 -1.03 0.95 3.37
N PHE A 63 0.22 1.42 3.48
CA PHE A 63 0.57 2.37 4.54
C PHE A 63 0.00 3.73 4.16
N LYS A 64 -0.89 4.27 5.01
CA LYS A 64 -1.57 5.51 4.66
C LYS A 64 -1.00 6.74 5.34
N GLY A 65 0.06 6.59 6.11
CA GLY A 65 0.72 7.72 6.73
C GLY A 65 0.99 7.52 8.21
N PRO A 66 1.43 8.58 8.88
CA PRO A 66 1.78 9.87 8.28
C PRO A 66 3.09 9.78 7.50
N GLY A 67 3.29 10.67 6.55
CA GLY A 67 4.51 10.66 5.77
C GLY A 67 4.51 11.66 4.62
N SER A 68 5.45 11.46 3.69
CA SER A 68 5.64 12.34 2.55
C SER A 68 4.36 12.46 1.72
N PHE A 69 3.96 13.69 1.46
CA PHE A 69 2.72 14.00 0.76
C PHE A 69 2.63 13.31 -0.60
N THR A 70 3.63 13.55 -1.46
CA THR A 70 3.63 13.02 -2.82
C THR A 70 3.74 11.49 -2.82
N GLY A 71 4.66 10.97 -2.03
CA GLY A 71 4.89 9.52 -1.98
C GLY A 71 3.67 8.76 -1.52
N LEU A 72 3.04 9.22 -0.44
CA LEU A 72 1.82 8.56 0.07
C LEU A 72 0.74 8.49 -1.00
N ARG A 73 0.54 9.59 -1.72
CA ARG A 73 -0.52 9.63 -2.74
C ARG A 73 -0.29 8.62 -3.84
N ILE A 74 0.96 8.46 -4.27
CA ILE A 74 1.27 7.52 -5.35
C ILE A 74 0.94 6.09 -4.93
N GLY A 75 1.43 5.66 -3.77
CA GLY A 75 1.18 4.30 -3.29
C GLY A 75 -0.29 4.03 -3.03
N ILE A 76 -0.98 4.99 -2.41
CA ILE A 76 -2.40 4.84 -2.11
C ILE A 76 -3.23 4.81 -3.40
N THR A 77 -2.88 5.63 -4.39
CA THR A 77 -3.56 5.62 -5.68
C THR A 77 -3.41 4.26 -6.37
N VAL A 78 -2.20 3.71 -6.37
CA VAL A 78 -1.95 2.39 -6.96
C VAL A 78 -2.76 1.33 -6.21
N ALA A 79 -2.73 1.36 -4.88
CA ALA A 79 -3.44 0.39 -4.06
C ALA A 79 -4.95 0.44 -4.31
N ASN A 80 -5.54 1.64 -4.32
CA ASN A 80 -6.97 1.80 -4.56
C ASN A 80 -7.35 1.31 -5.96
N ALA A 81 -6.53 1.62 -6.96
CA ALA A 81 -6.81 1.20 -8.33
C ALA A 81 -6.79 -0.32 -8.47
N LEU A 82 -5.83 -0.97 -7.82
CA LEU A 82 -5.76 -2.43 -7.84
C LEU A 82 -6.96 -3.07 -7.15
N ALA A 83 -7.31 -2.54 -5.97
CA ALA A 83 -8.43 -3.10 -5.21
C ALA A 83 -9.74 -2.97 -5.98
N GLU A 84 -9.95 -1.81 -6.58
CA GLU A 84 -11.18 -1.59 -7.36
C GLU A 84 -11.19 -2.44 -8.62
N GLY A 85 -10.08 -2.46 -9.35
CA GLY A 85 -10.00 -3.22 -10.60
C GLY A 85 -10.15 -4.72 -10.41
N LEU A 86 -9.66 -5.24 -9.28
CA LEU A 86 -9.73 -6.66 -8.98
C LEU A 86 -10.94 -7.03 -8.13
N THR A 87 -11.66 -6.03 -7.63
CA THR A 87 -12.83 -6.20 -6.75
C THR A 87 -12.44 -6.99 -5.49
N ILE A 88 -11.37 -6.53 -4.84
CA ILE A 88 -10.88 -7.17 -3.62
C ILE A 88 -10.80 -6.14 -2.50
N PRO A 89 -10.78 -6.58 -1.23
CA PRO A 89 -10.74 -5.67 -0.10
C PRO A 89 -9.40 -4.93 0.01
N ILE A 90 -9.47 -3.72 0.56
CA ILE A 90 -8.30 -2.89 0.80
C ILE A 90 -8.42 -2.28 2.19
N VAL A 91 -7.30 -2.22 2.91
CA VAL A 91 -7.22 -1.50 4.18
C VAL A 91 -5.98 -0.62 4.19
N GLY A 92 -6.08 0.51 4.89
CA GLY A 92 -4.95 1.40 5.10
C GLY A 92 -4.71 1.53 6.59
N THR A 93 -3.44 1.46 6.99
CA THR A 93 -3.06 1.60 8.39
C THR A 93 -1.86 2.51 8.52
N GLU A 94 -1.56 2.90 9.75
CA GLU A 94 -0.45 3.81 10.05
C GLU A 94 0.37 3.29 11.22
N GLY A 95 1.53 3.89 11.42
CA GLY A 95 2.37 3.54 12.55
C GLY A 95 3.34 2.41 12.26
N GLU A 96 4.12 2.07 13.29
CA GLU A 96 5.17 1.08 13.12
C GLU A 96 4.63 -0.33 12.94
N ASP A 97 3.45 -0.61 13.48
CA ASP A 97 2.83 -1.92 13.36
C ASP A 97 1.81 -1.98 12.21
N TRP A 98 1.92 -1.06 11.27
CA TRP A 98 0.96 -0.96 10.16
C TRP A 98 0.76 -2.28 9.42
N LEU A 99 1.84 -3.01 9.24
CA LEU A 99 1.79 -4.24 8.48
C LEU A 99 0.96 -5.31 9.17
N GLN A 100 1.27 -5.58 10.43
CA GLN A 100 0.52 -6.57 11.20
C GLN A 100 -0.94 -6.14 11.38
N ALA A 101 -1.16 -4.86 11.63
CA ALA A 101 -2.51 -4.35 11.79
C ALA A 101 -3.32 -4.56 10.51
N SER A 102 -2.72 -4.27 9.35
CA SER A 102 -3.38 -4.45 8.06
C SER A 102 -3.75 -5.91 7.81
N LEU A 103 -2.79 -6.80 8.05
CA LEU A 103 -3.02 -8.21 7.79
C LEU A 103 -4.15 -8.76 8.67
N LYS A 104 -4.22 -8.32 9.92
CA LYS A 104 -5.29 -8.74 10.82
C LYS A 104 -6.64 -8.21 10.36
N LEU A 105 -6.70 -6.95 9.96
CA LEU A 105 -7.95 -6.36 9.50
C LEU A 105 -8.50 -7.08 8.27
N LEU A 106 -7.64 -7.38 7.31
CA LEU A 106 -8.05 -8.13 6.13
C LEU A 106 -8.54 -9.52 6.52
N GLY A 107 -7.87 -10.15 7.49
CA GLY A 107 -8.26 -11.46 7.97
C GLY A 107 -9.64 -11.48 8.60
N THR A 108 -10.11 -10.35 9.14
CA THR A 108 -11.45 -10.26 9.73
C THR A 108 -12.52 -9.90 8.69
N GLY A 109 -12.13 -9.70 7.44
CA GLY A 109 -13.06 -9.32 6.38
C GLY A 109 -13.25 -7.83 6.20
N LYS A 110 -12.42 -7.02 6.85
CA LYS A 110 -12.50 -5.57 6.71
C LYS A 110 -12.20 -5.15 5.29
N ASN A 111 -13.00 -4.24 4.75
CA ASN A 111 -12.78 -3.65 3.44
C ASN A 111 -13.17 -2.18 3.51
N GLU A 112 -12.18 -1.30 3.40
CA GLU A 112 -12.44 0.14 3.43
C GLU A 112 -12.89 0.66 2.07
N GLN A 113 -12.74 -0.15 1.02
CA GLN A 113 -13.08 0.18 -0.36
C GLN A 113 -12.20 1.27 -0.96
N ILE A 114 -11.98 2.35 -0.25
CA ILE A 114 -11.09 3.43 -0.65
C ILE A 114 -10.30 3.85 0.57
N VAL A 115 -8.98 3.94 0.44
CA VAL A 115 -8.10 4.42 1.49
C VAL A 115 -7.72 5.86 1.15
N LEU A 116 -7.77 6.73 2.15
CA LEU A 116 -7.36 8.13 2.00
C LEU A 116 -6.05 8.35 2.75
N PRO A 117 -5.18 9.22 2.23
CA PRO A 117 -3.90 9.47 2.89
C PRO A 117 -4.07 10.25 4.19
N GLU A 118 -3.20 9.94 5.15
CA GLU A 118 -3.12 10.66 6.42
C GLU A 118 -1.79 11.41 6.44
N TYR A 119 -1.83 12.70 6.32
CA TYR A 119 -0.59 13.48 6.19
C TYR A 119 0.06 13.88 7.51
N GLY A 120 -0.58 13.57 8.61
CA GLY A 120 0.00 13.85 9.93
C GLY A 120 -0.35 15.21 10.47
N ALA A 121 -0.02 16.27 9.75
CA ALA A 121 -0.33 17.62 10.19
C ALA A 121 -1.62 18.10 9.55
N PRO A 122 -2.40 18.92 10.26
CA PRO A 122 -3.62 19.45 9.65
C PRO A 122 -3.29 20.30 8.45
N PRO A 123 -4.03 20.12 7.39
CA PRO A 123 -3.72 20.87 6.20
C PRO A 123 -4.06 22.32 6.33
N HIS A 124 -4.66 22.69 7.30
CA HIS A 124 -5.02 23.98 7.41
C HIS A 124 -4.11 24.90 7.45
N ILE A 125 -3.32 24.30 7.72
CA ILE A 125 -2.43 25.10 7.53
C ILE A 125 -2.80 26.11 6.72
N THR A 126 -3.48 26.17 6.42
CA THR A 126 -3.75 26.96 5.49
C THR A 126 -4.77 27.67 5.51
N LEU A 127 -4.94 27.44 6.17
CA LEU A 127 -5.64 27.90 5.91
C LEU A 127 -6.26 28.72 5.92
N PRO A 128 -6.51 29.10 5.94
CA PRO A 128 -6.98 29.73 5.68
C PRO A 128 -7.56 30.62 5.90
N LYS A 129 -7.69 30.50 5.96
CA LYS A 129 -8.07 31.03 6.03
C LYS A 129 -8.50 31.89 6.04
N LYS A 130 -8.68 32.09 6.29
CA LYS A 130 -8.84 32.68 6.26
C LYS A 130 -8.78 33.30 6.17
#